data_f6addb07c24156f406a0f45c5a7083cb
#
_entry.id   f6addb07c24156f406a0f45c5a7083cb
#
_cell.length_a   1.000
_cell.length_b   1.000
_cell.length_c   1.000
_cell.angle_alpha   90.00
_cell.angle_beta   90.00
_cell.angle_gamma   90.00
#
_symmetry.space_group_name_H-M   'P 1'
#
loop_
_entity.id
_entity.type
_entity.pdbx_description
1 polymer ?
#
loop_
_entity_poly.entity_id
_entity_poly.type
_entity_poly.pdbx_seq_one_letter_code
_entity_poly.pdbx_strand_id
1 'polypeptide(L)'
;MATDATMIRARDLSVGYPGSIAALVPDLDLSPGVVWHVTGPNGSGKTALLKTLAGLLRPVAGRLERRLGRGAGGAVYVHSTPYLFTGSVRRNLSLAHPSRQQVEHAAGAFGLSSLLDRDATRLSHGEQRRVALARAIACRPHLLLVDEPEGGLDEEALAAWRTCMVRAIEDGDTALVVATHRPVAFEGIPVREIRMVSKQI
;
A
#
# COMPACT_ATOMS: atom_id res chain seq x y z
N MET A 1 -4.51 -30.69 -1.57
CA MET A 1 -5.53 -29.69 -1.22
C MET A 1 -4.87 -28.33 -1.35
N ALA A 2 -5.27 -27.50 -2.29
CA ALA A 2 -4.73 -26.14 -2.39
C ALA A 2 -5.17 -25.37 -1.14
N THR A 3 -4.23 -24.92 -0.36
CA THR A 3 -4.46 -24.06 0.80
C THR A 3 -5.12 -22.78 0.28
N ASP A 4 -6.30 -22.42 0.81
CA ASP A 4 -6.99 -21.14 0.49
C ASP A 4 -6.06 -20.00 0.94
N ALA A 5 -5.23 -19.52 0.02
CA ALA A 5 -4.27 -18.45 0.27
C ALA A 5 -4.92 -17.06 0.32
N THR A 6 -6.26 -17.00 0.38
CA THR A 6 -7.00 -15.74 0.42
C THR A 6 -6.70 -14.97 1.71
N MET A 7 -6.11 -13.80 1.59
CA MET A 7 -5.81 -12.90 2.71
C MET A 7 -6.96 -11.98 3.08
N ILE A 8 -7.70 -11.55 2.07
CA ILE A 8 -8.87 -10.68 2.21
C ILE A 8 -10.01 -11.28 1.41
N ARG A 9 -11.17 -11.40 2.04
CA ARG A 9 -12.43 -11.74 1.36
C ARG A 9 -13.45 -10.65 1.63
N ALA A 10 -13.97 -10.04 0.57
CA ALA A 10 -15.03 -9.05 0.63
C ALA A 10 -16.24 -9.51 -0.15
N ARG A 11 -17.44 -9.37 0.45
CA ARG A 11 -18.72 -9.72 -0.17
C ARG A 11 -19.74 -8.62 0.10
N ASP A 12 -20.45 -8.19 -0.96
CA ASP A 12 -21.45 -7.11 -0.92
C ASP A 12 -20.93 -5.85 -0.23
N LEU A 13 -19.62 -5.57 -0.36
CA LEU A 13 -18.95 -4.55 0.42
C LEU A 13 -19.33 -3.15 -0.06
N SER A 14 -19.73 -2.30 0.89
CA SER A 14 -19.89 -0.86 0.69
C SER A 14 -18.85 -0.12 1.51
N VAL A 15 -18.14 0.82 0.87
CA VAL A 15 -17.10 1.63 1.50
C VAL A 15 -17.45 3.10 1.49
N GLY A 16 -16.95 3.83 2.48
CA GLY A 16 -17.23 5.25 2.63
C GLY A 16 -16.76 5.77 3.97
N TYR A 17 -17.23 6.96 4.32
CA TYR A 17 -17.03 7.56 5.63
C TYR A 17 -18.33 7.51 6.44
N PRO A 18 -18.28 7.71 7.78
CA PRO A 18 -19.50 7.69 8.60
C PRO A 18 -20.60 8.58 8.02
N GLY A 19 -21.77 7.99 7.77
CA GLY A 19 -22.93 8.68 7.20
C GLY A 19 -22.95 8.81 5.66
N SER A 20 -21.94 8.34 4.96
CA SER A 20 -21.88 8.43 3.49
C SER A 20 -21.29 7.19 2.84
N ILE A 21 -22.01 6.61 1.87
CA ILE A 21 -21.49 5.54 1.02
C ILE A 21 -20.78 6.18 -0.17
N ALA A 22 -19.47 5.97 -0.31
CA ALA A 22 -18.71 6.44 -1.46
C ALA A 22 -18.85 5.49 -2.66
N ALA A 23 -18.82 4.16 -2.42
CA ALA A 23 -18.91 3.18 -3.49
C ALA A 23 -19.42 1.82 -3.01
N LEU A 24 -19.98 1.07 -3.94
CA LEU A 24 -20.13 -0.39 -3.87
C LEU A 24 -18.88 -1.03 -4.48
N VAL A 25 -18.38 -2.06 -3.82
CA VAL A 25 -17.16 -2.77 -4.22
C VAL A 25 -17.56 -4.13 -4.77
N PRO A 26 -17.02 -4.56 -5.92
CA PRO A 26 -17.26 -5.93 -6.39
C PRO A 26 -16.73 -6.95 -5.38
N ASP A 27 -17.24 -8.16 -5.43
CA ASP A 27 -16.73 -9.25 -4.61
C ASP A 27 -15.24 -9.48 -4.88
N LEU A 28 -14.44 -9.57 -3.83
CA LEU A 28 -12.99 -9.66 -3.89
C LEU A 28 -12.46 -10.84 -3.08
N ASP A 29 -11.49 -11.54 -3.66
CA ASP A 29 -10.62 -12.48 -2.97
C ASP A 29 -9.17 -12.10 -3.25
N LEU A 30 -8.56 -11.32 -2.34
CA LEU A 30 -7.18 -10.88 -2.48
C LEU A 30 -6.24 -11.97 -1.96
N SER A 31 -5.29 -12.34 -2.79
CA SER A 31 -4.27 -13.37 -2.50
C SER A 31 -2.86 -12.79 -2.67
N PRO A 32 -1.84 -13.36 -2.04
CA PRO A 32 -0.44 -12.99 -2.30
C PRO A 32 -0.06 -13.32 -3.75
N GLY A 33 1.05 -12.75 -4.21
CA GLY A 33 1.55 -12.99 -5.57
C GLY A 33 0.78 -12.26 -6.67
N VAL A 34 -0.16 -11.37 -6.33
CA VAL A 34 -1.00 -10.63 -7.28
C VAL A 34 -0.97 -9.15 -6.96
N VAL A 35 -0.91 -8.32 -8.00
CA VAL A 35 -1.13 -6.88 -7.90
C VAL A 35 -2.60 -6.58 -8.21
N TRP A 36 -3.24 -5.83 -7.34
CA TRP A 36 -4.61 -5.36 -7.51
C TRP A 36 -4.61 -3.87 -7.81
N HIS A 37 -4.99 -3.53 -9.04
CA HIS A 37 -5.07 -2.15 -9.50
C HIS A 37 -6.48 -1.60 -9.30
N VAL A 38 -6.61 -0.65 -8.37
CA VAL A 38 -7.88 0.04 -8.09
C VAL A 38 -8.00 1.24 -9.01
N THR A 39 -8.95 1.19 -9.94
CA THR A 39 -9.22 2.25 -10.91
C THR A 39 -10.56 2.93 -10.64
N GLY A 40 -10.76 4.10 -11.21
CA GLY A 40 -12.02 4.86 -11.13
C GLY A 40 -11.80 6.37 -11.01
N PRO A 41 -12.83 7.17 -11.25
CA PRO A 41 -12.74 8.63 -11.20
C PRO A 41 -12.40 9.16 -9.81
N ASN A 42 -12.06 10.45 -9.71
CA ASN A 42 -11.90 11.10 -8.41
C ASN A 42 -13.24 11.05 -7.64
N GLY A 43 -13.16 10.82 -6.33
CA GLY A 43 -14.37 10.67 -5.50
C GLY A 43 -15.04 9.28 -5.59
N SER A 44 -14.58 8.34 -6.43
CA SER A 44 -15.18 7.01 -6.56
C SER A 44 -14.91 6.07 -5.37
N GLY A 45 -14.28 6.53 -4.30
CA GLY A 45 -14.08 5.73 -3.09
C GLY A 45 -12.81 4.88 -3.07
N LYS A 46 -11.84 5.06 -3.99
CA LYS A 46 -10.56 4.31 -4.00
C LYS A 46 -9.84 4.37 -2.66
N THR A 47 -9.61 5.58 -2.14
CA THR A 47 -8.99 5.78 -0.82
C THR A 47 -9.81 5.16 0.32
N ALA A 48 -11.14 5.23 0.26
CA ALA A 48 -12.01 4.60 1.26
C ALA A 48 -11.88 3.07 1.20
N LEU A 49 -11.81 2.49 0.01
CA LEU A 49 -11.56 1.06 -0.16
C LEU A 49 -10.21 0.66 0.45
N LEU A 50 -9.11 1.32 0.07
CA LEU A 50 -7.79 1.01 0.62
C LEU A 50 -7.77 1.09 2.15
N LYS A 51 -8.33 2.15 2.72
CA LYS A 51 -8.43 2.30 4.19
C LYS A 51 -9.29 1.23 4.84
N THR A 52 -10.37 0.80 4.18
CA THR A 52 -11.23 -0.28 4.68
C THR A 52 -10.50 -1.62 4.65
N LEU A 53 -9.80 -1.94 3.55
CA LEU A 53 -8.97 -3.14 3.44
C LEU A 53 -7.83 -3.13 4.48
N ALA A 54 -7.24 -1.96 4.76
CA ALA A 54 -6.24 -1.80 5.82
C ALA A 54 -6.81 -1.98 7.24
N GLY A 55 -8.14 -1.87 7.39
CA GLY A 55 -8.82 -1.87 8.70
C GLY A 55 -8.78 -0.54 9.44
N LEU A 56 -8.48 0.54 8.72
CA LEU A 56 -8.51 1.91 9.22
C LEU A 56 -9.92 2.52 9.16
N LEU A 57 -10.78 1.97 8.30
CA LEU A 57 -12.20 2.28 8.23
C LEU A 57 -13.02 1.00 8.39
N ARG A 58 -14.19 1.11 8.99
CA ARG A 58 -15.18 0.02 9.00
C ARG A 58 -15.94 0.02 7.69
N PRO A 59 -16.31 -1.15 7.15
CA PRO A 59 -17.30 -1.23 6.08
C PRO A 59 -18.57 -0.47 6.45
N VAL A 60 -19.18 0.21 5.47
CA VAL A 60 -20.51 0.80 5.65
C VAL A 60 -21.57 -0.29 5.61
N ALA A 61 -21.41 -1.27 4.72
CA ALA A 61 -22.24 -2.48 4.65
C ALA A 61 -21.42 -3.63 4.05
N GLY A 62 -21.99 -4.85 4.11
CA GLY A 62 -21.37 -6.07 3.59
C GLY A 62 -20.43 -6.73 4.59
N ARG A 63 -19.62 -7.66 4.09
CA ARG A 63 -18.71 -8.46 4.91
C ARG A 63 -17.27 -8.29 4.42
N LEU A 64 -16.34 -8.13 5.37
CA LEU A 64 -14.90 -8.08 5.12
C LEU A 64 -14.20 -9.02 6.11
N GLU A 65 -13.69 -10.13 5.57
CA GLU A 65 -12.84 -11.04 6.32
C GLU A 65 -11.37 -10.72 6.04
N ARG A 66 -10.56 -10.65 7.10
CA ARG A 66 -9.13 -10.35 7.02
C ARG A 66 -8.36 -11.45 7.74
N ARG A 67 -7.61 -12.22 6.98
CA ARG A 67 -6.74 -13.31 7.45
C ARG A 67 -5.28 -12.89 7.36
N LEU A 68 -4.96 -11.75 7.95
CA LEU A 68 -3.62 -11.17 7.98
C LEU A 68 -2.97 -11.45 9.31
N GLY A 69 -1.67 -11.67 9.29
CA GLY A 69 -0.86 -11.73 10.51
C GLY A 69 -0.98 -10.45 11.33
N ARG A 70 -0.70 -10.52 12.63
CA ARG A 70 -0.61 -9.34 13.50
C ARG A 70 0.84 -8.82 13.50
N GLY A 71 1.01 -7.52 13.72
CA GLY A 71 2.32 -6.88 13.75
C GLY A 71 2.85 -6.51 12.36
N ALA A 72 4.18 -6.60 12.20
CA ALA A 72 4.88 -6.16 10.97
C ALA A 72 4.40 -6.89 9.70
N GLY A 73 3.98 -8.15 9.81
CA GLY A 73 3.38 -8.92 8.71
C GLY A 73 1.90 -8.63 8.43
N GLY A 74 1.30 -7.61 9.04
CA GLY A 74 -0.10 -7.24 8.80
C GLY A 74 -0.33 -6.43 7.52
N ALA A 75 -1.33 -5.53 7.55
CA ALA A 75 -1.59 -4.58 6.47
C ALA A 75 -0.85 -3.26 6.72
N VAL A 76 -0.22 -2.73 5.68
CA VAL A 76 0.38 -1.39 5.68
C VAL A 76 -0.29 -0.54 4.61
N TYR A 77 -0.76 0.64 4.99
CA TYR A 77 -1.34 1.62 4.10
C TYR A 77 -0.40 2.83 3.93
N VAL A 78 -0.08 3.15 2.69
CA VAL A 78 0.68 4.32 2.31
C VAL A 78 -0.25 5.36 1.69
N HIS A 79 -0.44 6.46 2.38
CA HIS A 79 -1.30 7.56 1.96
C HIS A 79 -0.69 8.32 0.77
N SER A 80 -1.52 8.93 -0.09
CA SER A 80 -1.07 9.79 -1.21
C SER A 80 -0.22 10.97 -0.73
N THR A 81 -0.58 11.59 0.39
CA THR A 81 0.26 12.59 1.06
C THR A 81 1.13 11.90 2.10
N PRO A 82 2.47 11.95 2.00
CA PRO A 82 3.35 11.29 2.94
C PRO A 82 3.24 11.92 4.34
N TYR A 83 3.17 11.06 5.35
CA TYR A 83 3.27 11.47 6.75
C TYR A 83 4.52 10.88 7.37
N LEU A 84 5.38 11.73 7.90
CA LEU A 84 6.59 11.34 8.62
C LEU A 84 6.50 11.79 10.08
N PHE A 85 7.04 10.95 10.95
CA PHE A 85 7.19 11.27 12.36
C PHE A 85 8.43 12.13 12.59
N THR A 86 8.40 12.93 13.62
CA THR A 86 9.56 13.75 14.04
C THR A 86 10.78 12.90 14.36
N GLY A 87 11.96 13.38 14.01
CA GLY A 87 13.24 12.69 14.16
C GLY A 87 13.86 12.29 12.83
N SER A 88 14.86 11.42 12.88
CA SER A 88 15.63 11.06 11.69
C SER A 88 14.86 10.15 10.72
N VAL A 89 15.34 10.10 9.47
CA VAL A 89 14.86 9.12 8.47
C VAL A 89 15.00 7.70 8.99
N ARG A 90 16.14 7.36 9.60
CA ARG A 90 16.38 6.05 10.23
C ARG A 90 15.28 5.70 11.24
N ARG A 91 14.92 6.65 12.11
CA ARG A 91 13.85 6.46 13.09
C ARG A 91 12.52 6.17 12.40
N ASN A 92 12.19 6.90 11.33
CA ASN A 92 10.98 6.67 10.56
C ASN A 92 10.93 5.27 9.94
N LEU A 93 12.05 4.80 9.36
CA LEU A 93 12.12 3.45 8.78
C LEU A 93 12.05 2.34 9.84
N SER A 94 12.42 2.63 11.09
CA SER A 94 12.47 1.65 12.18
C SER A 94 11.17 1.53 12.99
N LEU A 95 10.11 2.27 12.66
CA LEU A 95 8.89 2.36 13.48
C LEU A 95 8.14 1.03 13.68
N ALA A 96 8.21 0.12 12.73
CA ALA A 96 7.59 -1.20 12.86
C ALA A 96 8.59 -2.29 13.31
N HIS A 97 9.69 -1.87 13.92
CA HIS A 97 10.76 -2.73 14.42
C HIS A 97 11.37 -3.70 13.39
N PRO A 98 11.58 -3.28 12.13
CA PRO A 98 12.35 -4.09 11.19
C PRO A 98 13.78 -4.26 11.69
N SER A 99 14.47 -5.30 11.21
CA SER A 99 15.89 -5.46 11.49
C SER A 99 16.70 -4.31 10.88
N ARG A 100 17.90 -4.06 11.42
CA ARG A 100 18.82 -3.06 10.86
C ARG A 100 19.08 -3.30 9.37
N GLN A 101 19.24 -4.56 8.97
CA GLN A 101 19.46 -4.94 7.57
C GLN A 101 18.27 -4.58 6.68
N GLN A 102 17.04 -4.77 7.15
CA GLN A 102 15.83 -4.36 6.41
C GLN A 102 15.76 -2.85 6.23
N VAL A 103 16.11 -2.07 7.27
CA VAL A 103 16.18 -0.59 7.20
C VAL A 103 17.22 -0.15 6.17
N GLU A 104 18.43 -0.71 6.23
CA GLU A 104 19.52 -0.36 5.31
C GLU A 104 19.21 -0.77 3.86
N HIS A 105 18.61 -1.95 3.66
CA HIS A 105 18.15 -2.40 2.35
C HIS A 105 17.08 -1.47 1.76
N ALA A 106 16.04 -1.15 2.53
CA ALA A 106 14.99 -0.24 2.09
C ALA A 106 15.54 1.18 1.81
N ALA A 107 16.44 1.67 2.66
CA ALA A 107 17.08 2.97 2.44
C ALA A 107 17.92 2.99 1.16
N GLY A 108 18.70 1.94 0.91
CA GLY A 108 19.49 1.79 -0.32
C GLY A 108 18.63 1.78 -1.57
N ALA A 109 17.56 0.98 -1.56
CA ALA A 109 16.64 0.83 -2.69
C ALA A 109 15.95 2.15 -3.10
N PHE A 110 15.74 3.07 -2.15
CA PHE A 110 15.10 4.37 -2.41
C PHE A 110 16.07 5.55 -2.44
N GLY A 111 17.39 5.32 -2.51
CA GLY A 111 18.39 6.38 -2.53
C GLY A 111 18.43 7.24 -1.27
N LEU A 112 18.11 6.64 -0.09
CA LEU A 112 18.01 7.34 1.18
C LEU A 112 19.21 7.10 2.10
N SER A 113 20.20 6.31 1.69
CA SER A 113 21.32 5.89 2.54
C SER A 113 22.10 7.09 3.13
N SER A 114 22.33 8.14 2.34
CA SER A 114 23.01 9.36 2.79
C SER A 114 22.13 10.27 3.66
N LEU A 115 20.82 10.00 3.71
CA LEU A 115 19.84 10.81 4.43
C LEU A 115 19.39 10.17 5.74
N LEU A 116 19.89 8.97 6.08
CA LEU A 116 19.39 8.19 7.23
C LEU A 116 19.39 8.95 8.55
N ASP A 117 20.39 9.76 8.77
CA ASP A 117 20.55 10.50 10.03
C ASP A 117 20.01 11.95 9.95
N ARG A 118 19.49 12.35 8.76
CA ARG A 118 18.87 13.64 8.54
C ARG A 118 17.50 13.72 9.20
N ASP A 119 17.13 14.90 9.69
CA ASP A 119 15.79 15.16 10.21
C ASP A 119 14.73 15.07 9.09
N ALA A 120 13.73 14.23 9.31
CA ALA A 120 12.67 13.95 8.34
C ALA A 120 11.79 15.18 8.03
N THR A 121 11.74 16.16 8.93
CA THR A 121 11.00 17.41 8.71
C THR A 121 11.67 18.36 7.72
N ARG A 122 12.95 18.13 7.42
CA ARG A 122 13.75 18.94 6.49
C ARG A 122 13.88 18.32 5.10
N LEU A 123 13.14 17.26 4.83
CA LEU A 123 13.14 16.59 3.54
C LEU A 123 12.24 17.31 2.54
N SER A 124 12.63 17.28 1.27
CA SER A 124 11.74 17.64 0.16
C SER A 124 10.54 16.71 0.09
N HIS A 125 9.47 17.12 -0.58
CA HIS A 125 8.26 16.31 -0.73
C HIS A 125 8.56 14.94 -1.38
N GLY A 126 9.41 14.90 -2.41
CA GLY A 126 9.84 13.65 -3.05
C GLY A 126 10.64 12.75 -2.11
N GLU A 127 11.57 13.31 -1.30
CA GLU A 127 12.30 12.55 -0.29
C GLU A 127 11.36 12.01 0.79
N GLN A 128 10.38 12.81 1.25
CA GLN A 128 9.37 12.36 2.21
C GLN A 128 8.54 11.19 1.64
N ARG A 129 8.18 11.27 0.36
CA ARG A 129 7.46 10.19 -0.33
C ARG A 129 8.28 8.91 -0.37
N ARG A 130 9.56 9.01 -0.76
CA ARG A 130 10.49 7.87 -0.75
C ARG A 130 10.64 7.24 0.63
N VAL A 131 10.75 8.05 1.68
CA VAL A 131 10.82 7.56 3.07
C VAL A 131 9.53 6.82 3.47
N ALA A 132 8.35 7.33 3.10
CA ALA A 132 7.09 6.67 3.41
C ALA A 132 6.97 5.29 2.74
N LEU A 133 7.37 5.18 1.46
CA LEU A 133 7.39 3.92 0.73
C LEU A 133 8.46 2.96 1.26
N ALA A 134 9.67 3.44 1.51
CA ALA A 134 10.75 2.64 2.09
C ALA A 134 10.37 2.07 3.47
N ARG A 135 9.72 2.89 4.31
CA ARG A 135 9.17 2.45 5.61
C ARG A 135 8.17 1.31 5.45
N ALA A 136 7.26 1.42 4.50
CA ALA A 136 6.26 0.41 4.24
C ALA A 136 6.88 -0.94 3.83
N ILE A 137 7.92 -0.89 2.98
CA ILE A 137 8.63 -2.09 2.51
C ILE A 137 9.50 -2.69 3.62
N ALA A 138 10.17 -1.86 4.43
CA ALA A 138 10.98 -2.34 5.55
C ALA A 138 10.16 -3.21 6.52
N CYS A 139 8.85 -3.00 6.62
CA CYS A 139 7.95 -3.77 7.47
C CYS A 139 7.65 -5.19 6.94
N ARG A 140 7.97 -5.52 5.68
CA ARG A 140 7.56 -6.77 5.01
C ARG A 140 6.08 -7.10 5.24
N PRO A 141 5.14 -6.27 4.80
CA PRO A 141 3.72 -6.49 5.05
C PRO A 141 3.18 -7.64 4.21
N HIS A 142 2.20 -8.38 4.74
CA HIS A 142 1.43 -9.34 3.95
C HIS A 142 0.48 -8.64 2.98
N LEU A 143 -0.03 -7.48 3.35
CA LEU A 143 -0.87 -6.63 2.48
C LEU A 143 -0.32 -5.21 2.46
N LEU A 144 0.16 -4.79 1.30
CA LEU A 144 0.58 -3.42 1.06
C LEU A 144 -0.48 -2.69 0.22
N LEU A 145 -0.97 -1.58 0.75
CA LEU A 145 -1.97 -0.74 0.09
C LEU A 145 -1.35 0.63 -0.16
N VAL A 146 -1.28 1.04 -1.42
CA VAL A 146 -0.62 2.29 -1.81
C VAL A 146 -1.58 3.17 -2.59
N ASP A 147 -1.77 4.38 -2.09
CA ASP A 147 -2.61 5.39 -2.72
C ASP A 147 -1.73 6.37 -3.50
N GLU A 148 -1.90 6.41 -4.82
CA GLU A 148 -1.17 7.24 -5.77
C GLU A 148 0.36 7.22 -5.57
N PRO A 149 1.04 6.06 -5.79
CA PRO A 149 2.47 5.92 -5.52
C PRO A 149 3.36 6.91 -6.29
N GLU A 150 2.91 7.34 -7.44
CA GLU A 150 3.63 8.26 -8.34
C GLU A 150 3.68 9.72 -7.85
N GLY A 151 2.84 10.08 -6.90
CA GLY A 151 2.77 11.45 -6.41
C GLY A 151 4.09 11.93 -5.79
N GLY A 152 4.77 12.86 -6.47
CA GLY A 152 6.03 13.45 -6.01
C GLY A 152 7.28 12.57 -6.18
N LEU A 153 7.19 11.45 -6.89
CA LEU A 153 8.34 10.65 -7.30
C LEU A 153 8.78 11.03 -8.71
N ASP A 154 10.10 11.06 -8.91
CA ASP A 154 10.71 11.03 -10.25
C ASP A 154 10.67 9.60 -10.83
N GLU A 155 11.00 9.47 -12.12
CA GLU A 155 10.95 8.17 -12.80
C GLU A 155 11.93 7.15 -12.21
N GLU A 156 13.08 7.59 -11.71
CA GLU A 156 14.07 6.71 -11.07
C GLU A 156 13.52 6.13 -9.76
N ALA A 157 12.96 6.96 -8.89
CA ALA A 157 12.35 6.52 -7.65
C ALA A 157 11.12 5.63 -7.88
N LEU A 158 10.35 5.91 -8.95
CA LEU A 158 9.21 5.09 -9.33
C LEU A 158 9.66 3.70 -9.84
N ALA A 159 10.74 3.65 -10.62
CA ALA A 159 11.34 2.39 -11.07
C ALA A 159 11.89 1.58 -9.89
N ALA A 160 12.59 2.24 -8.96
CA ALA A 160 13.09 1.60 -7.75
C ALA A 160 11.94 1.02 -6.89
N TRP A 161 10.85 1.78 -6.73
CA TRP A 161 9.65 1.30 -6.04
C TRP A 161 9.08 0.04 -6.72
N ARG A 162 8.91 0.06 -8.05
CA ARG A 162 8.42 -1.11 -8.80
C ARG A 162 9.30 -2.33 -8.60
N THR A 163 10.62 -2.18 -8.69
CA THR A 163 11.58 -3.27 -8.46
C THR A 163 11.45 -3.85 -7.05
N CYS A 164 11.31 -3.00 -6.04
CA CYS A 164 11.08 -3.46 -4.67
C CYS A 164 9.77 -4.23 -4.52
N MET A 165 8.71 -3.80 -5.22
CA MET A 165 7.41 -4.47 -5.18
C MET A 165 7.48 -5.84 -5.86
N VAL A 166 8.11 -5.95 -7.02
CA VAL A 166 8.31 -7.24 -7.70
C VAL A 166 8.96 -8.24 -6.74
N ARG A 167 10.07 -7.87 -6.12
CA ARG A 167 10.77 -8.73 -5.16
C ARG A 167 9.89 -9.14 -3.97
N ALA A 168 9.19 -8.17 -3.36
CA ALA A 168 8.33 -8.44 -2.21
C ALA A 168 7.16 -9.39 -2.55
N ILE A 169 6.67 -9.35 -3.79
CA ILE A 169 5.59 -10.22 -4.27
C ILE A 169 6.14 -11.60 -4.66
N GLU A 170 7.31 -11.67 -5.31
CA GLU A 170 7.98 -12.93 -5.69
C GLU A 170 8.42 -13.74 -4.49
N ASP A 171 8.82 -13.11 -3.39
CA ASP A 171 9.10 -13.77 -2.09
C ASP A 171 7.85 -14.48 -1.51
N GLY A 172 6.65 -14.25 -2.10
CA GLY A 172 5.48 -15.10 -1.95
C GLY A 172 4.49 -14.71 -0.86
N ASP A 173 4.81 -13.73 -0.01
CA ASP A 173 4.00 -13.40 1.16
C ASP A 173 3.21 -12.09 1.05
N THR A 174 3.45 -11.27 0.02
CA THR A 174 2.86 -9.94 -0.11
C THR A 174 1.80 -9.90 -1.21
N ALA A 175 0.62 -9.36 -0.88
CA ALA A 175 -0.36 -8.85 -1.84
C ALA A 175 -0.20 -7.33 -1.94
N LEU A 176 -0.22 -6.79 -3.16
CA LEU A 176 -0.16 -5.36 -3.42
C LEU A 176 -1.49 -4.84 -3.97
N VAL A 177 -2.03 -3.81 -3.33
CA VAL A 177 -3.20 -3.07 -3.84
C VAL A 177 -2.78 -1.63 -4.11
N VAL A 178 -2.88 -1.21 -5.37
CA VAL A 178 -2.49 0.14 -5.81
C VAL A 178 -3.69 0.88 -6.34
N ALA A 179 -4.00 2.04 -5.77
CA ALA A 179 -4.95 2.97 -6.34
C ALA A 179 -4.20 4.06 -7.12
N THR A 180 -4.38 4.10 -8.42
CA THR A 180 -3.73 5.08 -9.31
C THR A 180 -4.52 5.29 -10.59
N HIS A 181 -4.34 6.44 -11.21
CA HIS A 181 -4.86 6.75 -12.55
C HIS A 181 -3.91 6.33 -13.68
N ARG A 182 -2.67 5.98 -13.36
CA ARG A 182 -1.67 5.52 -14.34
C ARG A 182 -1.80 4.02 -14.57
N PRO A 183 -1.45 3.54 -15.77
CA PRO A 183 -1.35 2.11 -16.02
C PRO A 183 -0.39 1.44 -15.04
N VAL A 184 -0.80 0.30 -14.48
CA VAL A 184 0.00 -0.50 -13.56
C VAL A 184 0.46 -1.75 -14.30
N ALA A 185 1.77 -1.92 -14.38
CA ALA A 185 2.40 -3.12 -14.91
C ALA A 185 3.59 -3.51 -14.03
N PHE A 186 3.69 -4.79 -13.72
CA PHE A 186 4.80 -5.41 -13.03
C PHE A 186 5.22 -6.63 -13.81
N GLU A 187 6.49 -6.67 -14.21
CA GLU A 187 7.02 -7.76 -15.05
C GLU A 187 6.87 -9.11 -14.33
N GLY A 188 6.29 -10.09 -15.02
CA GLY A 188 6.10 -11.43 -14.48
C GLY A 188 4.99 -11.58 -13.42
N ILE A 189 4.37 -10.50 -12.96
CA ILE A 189 3.35 -10.55 -11.91
C ILE A 189 1.96 -10.27 -12.48
N PRO A 190 0.94 -11.12 -12.20
CA PRO A 190 -0.41 -10.88 -12.65
C PRO A 190 -1.01 -9.62 -12.01
N VAL A 191 -1.60 -8.77 -12.84
CA VAL A 191 -2.35 -7.58 -12.42
C VAL A 191 -3.84 -7.83 -12.61
N ARG A 192 -4.63 -7.62 -11.56
CA ARG A 192 -6.10 -7.68 -11.58
C ARG A 192 -6.69 -6.31 -11.30
N GLU A 193 -7.72 -5.94 -12.05
CA GLU A 193 -8.36 -4.64 -11.89
C GLU A 193 -9.54 -4.71 -10.91
N ILE A 194 -9.64 -3.71 -10.03
CA ILE A 194 -10.82 -3.40 -9.22
C ILE A 194 -11.35 -2.06 -9.70
N ARG A 195 -12.40 -2.09 -10.50
CA ARG A 195 -13.00 -0.87 -11.04
C ARG A 195 -14.02 -0.28 -10.08
N MET A 196 -13.72 0.91 -9.57
CA MET A 196 -14.61 1.65 -8.68
C MET A 196 -15.55 2.53 -9.50
N VAL A 197 -16.84 2.43 -9.20
CA VAL A 197 -17.89 3.27 -9.81
C VAL A 197 -18.50 4.11 -8.70
N SER A 198 -18.54 5.43 -8.90
CA SER A 198 -19.21 6.33 -7.95
C SER A 198 -20.69 5.94 -7.87
N LYS A 199 -21.23 5.88 -6.66
CA LYS A 199 -22.68 5.85 -6.51
C LYS A 199 -23.18 7.22 -6.97
N GLN A 200 -23.88 7.28 -8.11
CA GLN A 200 -24.69 8.46 -8.44
C GLN A 200 -25.74 8.60 -7.35
N ILE A 201 -25.71 9.71 -6.64
CA ILE A 201 -26.73 10.10 -5.67
C ILE A 201 -27.99 10.55 -6.44
#